data_12dc098bad136ca58d69c467c6862af0
#
_entry.id   12dc098bad136ca58d69c467c6862af0
#
_cell.length_a   1.000
_cell.length_b   1.000
_cell.length_c   1.000
_cell.angle_alpha   90.00
_cell.angle_beta   90.00
_cell.angle_gamma   90.00
#
_symmetry.space_group_name_H-M   'P 1'
#
loop_
_entity.id
_entity.type
_entity.pdbx_description
1 polymer ?
#
loop_
_entity_poly.entity_id
_entity_poly.type
_entity_poly.pdbx_seq_one_letter_code
_entity_poly.pdbx_strand_id
1 'polypeptide(L)'
;MSKRVALICGFPARGKSTSLKDMDNVLHINCEGSAKELSFSLKGKKAFKTLTLTSPAQLPEAFAWIETQPDYHTLVIDGLNFLMDMFESQNIYQSADSRAAWGDYAQYLKNIMQTLVANCTKTVIFISHIDSVYSESEQQFNYRIPVKGALAKTGVEAFFTTILNAERVKVTKLEPYKSDLLTITPDEEEDGVKYVFQTRVTKDTVGSNIRTPIGLFERNETYIDSDLNKVIQRLNEYYG
;
A
#
# COMPACT_ATOMS: atom_id res chain seq x y z
N MET A 1 -1.31 19.73 10.20
CA MET A 1 -1.42 19.29 8.79
C MET A 1 -2.05 17.91 8.78
N SER A 2 -3.03 17.66 7.93
CA SER A 2 -3.61 16.33 7.77
C SER A 2 -2.58 15.40 7.13
N LYS A 3 -2.52 14.16 7.60
CA LYS A 3 -1.52 13.18 7.15
C LYS A 3 -1.98 12.54 5.85
N ARG A 4 -1.14 12.60 4.83
CA ARG A 4 -1.35 11.95 3.53
C ARG A 4 -0.81 10.54 3.60
N VAL A 5 -1.65 9.62 4.10
CA VAL A 5 -1.30 8.21 4.28
C VAL A 5 -2.29 7.35 3.52
N ALA A 6 -1.78 6.43 2.71
CA ALA A 6 -2.61 5.45 2.03
C ALA A 6 -1.97 4.05 2.08
N LEU A 7 -2.82 3.03 2.00
CA LEU A 7 -2.47 1.64 1.89
C LEU A 7 -2.95 1.11 0.54
N ILE A 8 -2.02 0.60 -0.25
CA ILE A 8 -2.30 -0.06 -1.52
C ILE A 8 -2.18 -1.57 -1.32
N CYS A 9 -3.30 -2.25 -1.44
CA CYS A 9 -3.38 -3.70 -1.26
C CYS A 9 -3.57 -4.42 -2.59
N GLY A 10 -3.31 -5.72 -2.63
CA GLY A 10 -3.64 -6.56 -3.78
C GLY A 10 -2.92 -7.89 -3.77
N PHE A 11 -3.47 -8.85 -4.49
CA PHE A 11 -2.82 -10.13 -4.72
C PHE A 11 -1.49 -9.96 -5.48
N PRO A 12 -0.61 -10.97 -5.49
CA PRO A 12 0.58 -10.96 -6.33
C PRO A 12 0.26 -10.68 -7.80
N ALA A 13 1.18 -10.01 -8.52
CA ALA A 13 1.04 -9.67 -9.94
C ALA A 13 -0.17 -8.79 -10.29
N ARG A 14 -0.59 -7.90 -9.37
CA ARG A 14 -1.67 -6.91 -9.61
C ARG A 14 -1.15 -5.48 -9.84
N GLY A 15 0.14 -5.30 -10.09
CA GLY A 15 0.71 -4.00 -10.48
C GLY A 15 1.01 -3.05 -9.31
N LYS A 16 0.99 -3.52 -8.04
CA LYS A 16 1.23 -2.66 -6.88
C LYS A 16 2.53 -1.85 -6.98
N SER A 17 3.67 -2.52 -7.10
CA SER A 17 4.97 -1.84 -7.18
C SER A 17 5.18 -1.16 -8.54
N THR A 18 4.57 -1.68 -9.62
CA THR A 18 4.61 -1.05 -10.95
C THR A 18 3.93 0.32 -10.99
N SER A 19 2.98 0.57 -10.07
CA SER A 19 2.30 1.88 -9.96
C SER A 19 3.23 3.05 -9.58
N LEU A 20 4.46 2.75 -9.16
CA LEU A 20 5.53 3.72 -8.89
C LEU A 20 6.27 4.17 -10.17
N LYS A 21 6.02 3.52 -11.32
CA LYS A 21 6.84 3.68 -12.53
C LYS A 21 6.93 5.13 -13.04
N ASP A 22 5.91 5.93 -12.82
CA ASP A 22 5.85 7.32 -13.29
C ASP A 22 6.14 8.36 -12.19
N MET A 23 6.52 7.90 -10.98
CA MET A 23 6.82 8.78 -9.86
C MET A 23 8.27 9.27 -9.87
N ASP A 24 8.44 10.50 -9.40
CA ASP A 24 9.71 11.11 -8.98
C ASP A 24 9.65 11.48 -7.48
N ASN A 25 10.79 11.88 -6.90
CA ASN A 25 10.90 12.39 -5.53
C ASN A 25 10.47 11.36 -4.46
N VAL A 26 10.84 10.09 -4.66
CA VAL A 26 10.43 8.92 -3.86
C VAL A 26 11.60 8.29 -3.13
N LEU A 27 11.43 8.06 -1.83
CA LEU A 27 12.18 7.05 -1.09
C LEU A 27 11.36 5.76 -1.07
N HIS A 28 11.78 4.77 -1.82
CA HIS A 28 11.18 3.43 -1.87
C HIS A 28 11.91 2.51 -0.90
N ILE A 29 11.20 2.00 0.09
CA ILE A 29 11.68 1.03 1.07
C ILE A 29 11.23 -0.35 0.62
N ASN A 30 12.18 -1.15 0.13
CA ASN A 30 11.92 -2.54 -0.24
C ASN A 30 12.05 -3.44 0.99
N CYS A 31 10.95 -4.04 1.42
CA CYS A 31 10.89 -5.01 2.52
C CYS A 31 10.85 -6.47 2.05
N GLU A 32 10.78 -6.71 0.73
CA GLU A 32 10.67 -8.06 0.15
C GLU A 32 12.03 -8.74 -0.07
N GLY A 33 13.12 -8.02 0.20
CA GLY A 33 14.50 -8.54 0.08
C GLY A 33 15.21 -8.11 -1.20
N SER A 34 16.55 -8.25 -1.20
CA SER A 34 17.43 -7.78 -2.27
C SER A 34 17.30 -8.53 -3.60
N ALA A 35 16.71 -9.71 -3.59
CA ALA A 35 16.46 -10.49 -4.81
C ALA A 35 15.28 -9.96 -5.63
N LYS A 36 14.44 -9.12 -5.04
CA LYS A 36 13.28 -8.53 -5.71
C LYS A 36 13.56 -7.08 -6.08
N GLU A 37 13.72 -6.85 -7.38
CA GLU A 37 13.89 -5.53 -7.96
C GLU A 37 12.56 -4.95 -8.47
N LEU A 38 12.53 -3.64 -8.65
CA LEU A 38 11.42 -2.97 -9.32
C LEU A 38 11.32 -3.44 -10.78
N SER A 39 10.09 -3.62 -11.27
CA SER A 39 9.81 -4.09 -12.64
C SER A 39 10.01 -3.00 -13.72
N PHE A 40 10.56 -1.85 -13.36
CA PHE A 40 10.81 -0.71 -14.25
C PHE A 40 12.18 -0.09 -13.98
N SER A 41 12.69 0.62 -14.98
CA SER A 41 14.00 1.30 -14.89
C SER A 41 13.92 2.58 -14.08
N LEU A 42 14.92 2.82 -13.24
CA LEU A 42 15.11 4.09 -12.53
C LEU A 42 15.88 5.13 -13.38
N LYS A 43 16.28 4.77 -14.61
CA LYS A 43 17.01 5.68 -15.51
C LYS A 43 16.15 6.90 -15.85
N GLY A 44 16.67 8.08 -15.58
CA GLY A 44 15.98 9.36 -15.85
C GLY A 44 15.05 9.82 -14.72
N LYS A 45 14.86 9.05 -13.65
CA LYS A 45 14.08 9.46 -12.49
C LYS A 45 14.79 10.56 -11.69
N LYS A 46 14.01 11.53 -11.23
CA LYS A 46 14.48 12.59 -10.33
C LYS A 46 14.28 12.16 -8.88
N ALA A 47 15.37 12.18 -8.10
CA ALA A 47 15.32 11.85 -6.66
C ALA A 47 14.52 10.58 -6.33
N PHE A 48 14.71 9.51 -7.11
CA PHE A 48 14.14 8.19 -6.80
C PHE A 48 15.23 7.29 -6.22
N LYS A 49 15.07 6.88 -4.96
CA LYS A 49 16.02 6.02 -4.26
C LYS A 49 15.32 4.79 -3.69
N THR A 50 15.90 3.63 -3.91
CA THR A 50 15.48 2.39 -3.25
C THR A 50 16.43 2.05 -2.11
N LEU A 51 15.87 1.74 -0.95
CA LEU A 51 16.57 1.20 0.21
C LEU A 51 15.95 -0.17 0.53
N THR A 52 16.74 -1.23 0.44
CA THR A 52 16.31 -2.57 0.86
C THR A 52 16.60 -2.76 2.34
N LEU A 53 15.56 -3.04 3.12
CA LEU A 53 15.72 -3.34 4.54
C LEU A 53 16.24 -4.78 4.73
N THR A 54 17.16 -4.93 5.64
CA THR A 54 17.65 -6.21 6.15
C THR A 54 17.25 -6.43 7.60
N SER A 55 16.79 -5.37 8.27
CA SER A 55 16.27 -5.42 9.64
C SER A 55 15.13 -4.40 9.83
N PRO A 56 14.09 -4.75 10.60
CA PRO A 56 13.02 -3.82 10.97
C PRO A 56 13.52 -2.57 11.72
N ALA A 57 14.67 -2.67 12.40
CA ALA A 57 15.30 -1.57 13.13
C ALA A 57 15.79 -0.43 12.21
N GLN A 58 15.97 -0.68 10.92
CA GLN A 58 16.40 0.34 9.96
C GLN A 58 15.26 1.29 9.52
N LEU A 59 14.01 0.92 9.76
CA LEU A 59 12.88 1.74 9.32
C LEU A 59 12.85 3.15 9.97
N PRO A 60 13.06 3.32 11.29
CA PRO A 60 13.16 4.65 11.90
C PRO A 60 14.25 5.53 11.28
N GLU A 61 15.40 4.95 10.90
CA GLU A 61 16.49 5.67 10.24
C GLU A 61 16.06 6.18 8.85
N ALA A 62 15.29 5.37 8.10
CA ALA A 62 14.76 5.76 6.80
C ALA A 62 13.76 6.94 6.93
N PHE A 63 12.91 6.94 7.96
CA PHE A 63 12.02 8.07 8.27
C PHE A 63 12.83 9.32 8.64
N ALA A 64 13.83 9.20 9.50
CA ALA A 64 14.69 10.31 9.88
C ALA A 64 15.45 10.87 8.67
N TRP A 65 15.97 10.00 7.80
CA TRP A 65 16.70 10.40 6.60
C TRP A 65 15.82 11.21 5.64
N ILE A 66 14.60 10.73 5.31
CA ILE A 66 13.74 11.42 4.33
C ILE A 66 13.32 12.82 4.81
N GLU A 67 13.17 13.02 6.13
CA GLU A 67 12.83 14.34 6.70
C GLU A 67 13.92 15.38 6.44
N THR A 68 15.17 14.95 6.31
CA THR A 68 16.31 15.84 6.01
C THR A 68 16.48 16.12 4.52
N GLN A 69 15.73 15.44 3.64
CA GLN A 69 15.87 15.53 2.19
C GLN A 69 14.78 16.41 1.57
N PRO A 70 15.12 17.61 1.08
CA PRO A 70 14.13 18.53 0.50
C PRO A 70 13.53 18.01 -0.82
N ASP A 71 14.31 17.25 -1.59
CA ASP A 71 13.91 16.75 -2.92
C ASP A 71 13.01 15.50 -2.85
N TYR A 72 12.83 14.91 -1.67
CA TYR A 72 11.98 13.73 -1.48
C TYR A 72 10.66 14.11 -0.84
N HIS A 73 9.55 13.73 -1.48
CA HIS A 73 8.20 14.11 -1.05
C HIS A 73 7.35 12.93 -0.62
N THR A 74 7.71 11.72 -1.06
CA THR A 74 6.95 10.50 -0.79
C THR A 74 7.85 9.40 -0.25
N LEU A 75 7.43 8.81 0.85
CA LEU A 75 7.98 7.56 1.39
C LEU A 75 7.05 6.42 1.01
N VAL A 76 7.57 5.39 0.35
CA VAL A 76 6.84 4.17 0.01
C VAL A 76 7.43 3.00 0.78
N ILE A 77 6.63 2.29 1.55
CA ILE A 77 6.99 1.07 2.28
C ILE A 77 6.39 -0.12 1.53
N ASP A 78 7.21 -0.80 0.73
CA ASP A 78 6.82 -1.91 -0.13
C ASP A 78 7.43 -3.21 0.42
N GLY A 79 6.70 -3.91 1.09
CA GLY A 79 5.59 -4.67 1.44
C GLY A 79 5.44 -4.71 2.97
N LEU A 80 4.37 -4.14 3.46
CA LEU A 80 4.10 -4.09 4.89
C LEU A 80 4.05 -5.50 5.54
N ASN A 81 3.42 -6.47 4.89
CA ASN A 81 3.38 -7.85 5.38
C ASN A 81 4.79 -8.45 5.53
N PHE A 82 5.71 -8.20 4.57
CA PHE A 82 7.10 -8.68 4.66
C PHE A 82 7.91 -7.98 5.74
N LEU A 83 7.65 -6.69 5.99
CA LEU A 83 8.23 -5.98 7.12
C LEU A 83 7.83 -6.63 8.45
N MET A 84 6.55 -7.02 8.57
CA MET A 84 6.05 -7.71 9.75
C MET A 84 6.59 -9.14 9.88
N ASP A 85 6.76 -9.87 8.77
CA ASP A 85 7.40 -11.18 8.75
C ASP A 85 8.90 -11.09 9.12
N MET A 86 9.57 -10.03 8.70
CA MET A 86 10.97 -9.76 9.07
C MET A 86 11.08 -9.50 10.58
N PHE A 87 10.15 -8.74 11.16
CA PHE A 87 10.09 -8.53 12.60
C PHE A 87 9.88 -9.84 13.35
N GLU A 88 8.95 -10.67 12.90
CA GLU A 88 8.71 -11.99 13.48
C GLU A 88 9.97 -12.84 13.48
N SER A 89 10.63 -12.94 12.32
CA SER A 89 11.82 -13.78 12.15
C SER A 89 12.99 -13.36 13.03
N GLN A 90 13.20 -12.04 13.18
CA GLN A 90 14.37 -11.52 13.88
C GLN A 90 14.15 -11.26 15.37
N ASN A 91 12.90 -11.09 15.82
CA ASN A 91 12.62 -10.73 17.20
C ASN A 91 11.81 -11.80 17.94
N ILE A 92 10.85 -12.47 17.28
CA ILE A 92 10.00 -13.45 17.98
C ILE A 92 10.65 -14.81 18.05
N TYR A 93 11.10 -15.35 16.92
CA TYR A 93 11.71 -16.69 16.88
C TYR A 93 13.07 -16.76 17.60
N GLN A 94 13.74 -15.64 17.80
CA GLN A 94 15.01 -15.55 18.53
C GLN A 94 14.82 -15.21 20.00
N SER A 95 13.59 -14.89 20.45
CA SER A 95 13.32 -14.52 21.83
C SER A 95 13.24 -15.71 22.76
N ALA A 96 13.84 -15.61 23.94
CA ALA A 96 13.68 -16.57 25.02
C ALA A 96 12.26 -16.57 25.62
N ASP A 97 11.54 -15.43 25.52
CA ASP A 97 10.13 -15.28 25.92
C ASP A 97 9.28 -14.91 24.70
N SER A 98 8.77 -15.91 24.03
CA SER A 98 7.93 -15.74 22.83
C SER A 98 6.61 -15.02 23.12
N ARG A 99 6.05 -15.12 24.35
CA ARG A 99 4.81 -14.46 24.73
C ARG A 99 4.98 -12.95 24.79
N ALA A 100 6.03 -12.48 25.43
CA ALA A 100 6.39 -11.06 25.47
C ALA A 100 6.69 -10.53 24.04
N ALA A 101 7.46 -11.27 23.26
CA ALA A 101 7.83 -10.91 21.89
C ALA A 101 6.62 -10.75 20.96
N TRP A 102 5.55 -11.53 21.14
CA TRP A 102 4.29 -11.31 20.39
C TRP A 102 3.57 -10.01 20.80
N GLY A 103 3.76 -9.53 22.03
CA GLY A 103 3.33 -8.18 22.43
C GLY A 103 4.09 -7.10 21.66
N ASP A 104 5.40 -7.27 21.54
CA ASP A 104 6.28 -6.35 20.80
C ASP A 104 5.96 -6.30 19.30
N TYR A 105 5.52 -7.40 18.68
CA TYR A 105 5.07 -7.45 17.30
C TYR A 105 3.91 -6.46 17.02
N ALA A 106 2.89 -6.49 17.87
CA ALA A 106 1.78 -5.55 17.73
C ALA A 106 2.20 -4.11 18.06
N GLN A 107 3.08 -3.94 19.05
CA GLN A 107 3.59 -2.64 19.47
C GLN A 107 4.50 -2.02 18.39
N TYR A 108 5.26 -2.82 17.66
CA TYR A 108 6.08 -2.37 16.54
C TYR A 108 5.24 -1.66 15.45
N LEU A 109 4.13 -2.28 15.00
CA LEU A 109 3.24 -1.64 14.04
C LEU A 109 2.60 -0.36 14.60
N LYS A 110 2.16 -0.40 15.86
CA LYS A 110 1.62 0.80 16.52
C LYS A 110 2.64 1.93 16.55
N ASN A 111 3.90 1.63 16.87
CA ASN A 111 4.97 2.62 16.87
C ASN A 111 5.23 3.19 15.47
N ILE A 112 5.21 2.36 14.42
CA ILE A 112 5.29 2.85 13.03
C ILE A 112 4.18 3.88 12.79
N MET A 113 2.92 3.54 13.07
CA MET A 113 1.78 4.38 12.73
C MET A 113 1.64 5.61 13.65
N GLN A 114 1.79 5.42 14.97
CA GLN A 114 1.52 6.45 15.97
C GLN A 114 2.73 7.34 16.26
N THR A 115 3.94 6.92 15.89
CA THR A 115 5.15 7.69 16.11
C THR A 115 5.83 8.08 14.80
N LEU A 116 6.25 7.12 13.97
CA LEU A 116 7.02 7.44 12.75
C LEU A 116 6.14 8.15 11.72
N VAL A 117 5.03 7.56 11.35
CA VAL A 117 4.07 8.16 10.39
C VAL A 117 3.46 9.42 10.96
N ALA A 118 3.09 9.44 12.25
CA ALA A 118 2.48 10.60 12.89
C ALA A 118 3.41 11.83 12.90
N ASN A 119 4.71 11.66 12.96
CA ASN A 119 5.69 12.76 12.95
C ASN A 119 6.27 13.05 11.56
N CYS A 120 6.03 12.19 10.56
CA CYS A 120 6.52 12.39 9.20
C CYS A 120 5.78 13.54 8.50
N THR A 121 6.51 14.44 7.86
CA THR A 121 5.94 15.56 7.08
C THR A 121 5.63 15.18 5.63
N LYS A 122 6.18 14.05 5.16
CA LYS A 122 6.04 13.56 3.79
C LYS A 122 4.76 12.74 3.61
N THR A 123 4.36 12.52 2.36
CA THR A 123 3.33 11.53 2.03
C THR A 123 3.87 10.12 2.30
N VAL A 124 3.12 9.27 2.98
CA VAL A 124 3.52 7.90 3.29
C VAL A 124 2.56 6.91 2.65
N ILE A 125 3.08 6.08 1.76
CA ILE A 125 2.33 5.04 1.07
C ILE A 125 2.83 3.68 1.56
N PHE A 126 1.91 2.85 2.00
CA PHE A 126 2.18 1.45 2.28
C PHE A 126 1.68 0.59 1.14
N ILE A 127 2.46 -0.41 0.76
CA ILE A 127 2.07 -1.45 -0.18
C ILE A 127 2.04 -2.77 0.58
N SER A 128 1.00 -3.60 0.35
CA SER A 128 0.88 -4.90 0.99
C SER A 128 0.23 -5.93 0.09
N HIS A 129 0.60 -7.18 0.28
CA HIS A 129 -0.22 -8.30 -0.20
C HIS A 129 -1.49 -8.42 0.64
N ILE A 130 -2.51 -9.00 0.03
CA ILE A 130 -3.72 -9.45 0.71
C ILE A 130 -3.85 -10.95 0.63
N ASP A 131 -4.59 -11.48 1.59
CA ASP A 131 -5.06 -12.85 1.63
C ASP A 131 -6.59 -12.87 1.60
N SER A 132 -7.20 -13.96 1.17
CA SER A 132 -8.65 -14.13 1.16
C SER A 132 -9.04 -15.23 2.12
N VAL A 133 -10.00 -14.94 2.98
CA VAL A 133 -10.54 -15.89 3.95
C VAL A 133 -12.04 -16.02 3.74
N TYR A 134 -12.52 -17.23 3.53
CA TYR A 134 -13.95 -17.48 3.40
C TYR A 134 -14.64 -17.35 4.77
N SER A 135 -15.68 -16.52 4.81
CA SER A 135 -16.58 -16.36 5.97
C SER A 135 -17.85 -17.18 5.74
N GLU A 136 -18.03 -18.24 6.52
CA GLU A 136 -19.25 -19.06 6.44
C GLU A 136 -20.51 -18.28 6.83
N SER A 137 -20.39 -17.38 7.81
CA SER A 137 -21.52 -16.57 8.29
C SER A 137 -21.98 -15.53 7.29
N GLU A 138 -21.07 -14.98 6.48
CA GLU A 138 -21.34 -13.97 5.47
C GLU A 138 -21.46 -14.56 4.06
N GLN A 139 -21.10 -15.85 3.90
CA GLN A 139 -21.06 -16.58 2.63
C GLN A 139 -20.26 -15.87 1.54
N GLN A 140 -19.12 -15.25 1.93
CA GLN A 140 -18.26 -14.51 1.02
C GLN A 140 -16.79 -14.63 1.42
N PHE A 141 -15.91 -14.28 0.48
CA PHE A 141 -14.49 -14.11 0.77
C PHE A 141 -14.22 -12.70 1.29
N ASN A 142 -13.59 -12.61 2.46
CA ASN A 142 -13.13 -11.35 3.03
C ASN A 142 -11.62 -11.22 2.81
N TYR A 143 -11.19 -10.04 2.38
CA TYR A 143 -9.77 -9.74 2.14
C TYR A 143 -9.16 -9.07 3.36
N ARG A 144 -7.94 -9.48 3.68
CA ARG A 144 -7.18 -8.94 4.80
C ARG A 144 -5.69 -8.94 4.50
N ILE A 145 -4.94 -8.10 5.20
CA ILE A 145 -3.48 -8.18 5.19
C ILE A 145 -3.06 -9.36 6.06
N PRO A 146 -2.20 -10.27 5.55
CA PRO A 146 -1.70 -11.39 6.34
C PRO A 146 -0.74 -10.88 7.43
N VAL A 147 -1.23 -10.90 8.66
CA VAL A 147 -0.45 -10.60 9.89
C VAL A 147 -0.83 -11.58 10.98
N LYS A 148 -0.03 -11.67 12.03
CA LYS A 148 -0.16 -12.68 13.08
C LYS A 148 -0.47 -12.07 14.45
N GLY A 149 -0.62 -12.91 15.45
CA GLY A 149 -0.84 -12.50 16.84
C GLY A 149 -2.11 -11.67 17.03
N ALA A 150 -2.05 -10.66 17.89
CA ALA A 150 -3.17 -9.77 18.19
C ALA A 150 -3.63 -8.97 16.96
N LEU A 151 -2.72 -8.63 16.03
CA LEU A 151 -3.03 -7.90 14.81
C LEU A 151 -3.92 -8.69 13.85
N ALA A 152 -3.88 -10.01 13.86
CA ALA A 152 -4.76 -10.84 13.05
C ALA A 152 -6.25 -10.68 13.42
N LYS A 153 -6.54 -10.26 14.66
CA LYS A 153 -7.92 -10.00 15.15
C LYS A 153 -8.38 -8.57 14.90
N THR A 154 -7.49 -7.59 15.12
CA THR A 154 -7.80 -6.16 14.94
C THR A 154 -7.73 -5.70 13.50
N GLY A 155 -6.92 -6.36 12.69
CA GLY A 155 -6.59 -5.96 11.32
C GLY A 155 -5.61 -4.79 11.29
N VAL A 156 -4.67 -4.84 10.36
CA VAL A 156 -3.76 -3.73 10.04
C VAL A 156 -4.53 -2.57 9.43
N GLU A 157 -5.58 -2.89 8.72
CA GLU A 157 -6.48 -1.97 8.03
C GLU A 157 -7.08 -0.90 8.96
N ALA A 158 -7.21 -1.22 10.25
CA ALA A 158 -7.72 -0.28 11.27
C ALA A 158 -6.88 1.00 11.40
N PHE A 159 -5.60 0.96 11.01
CA PHE A 159 -4.70 2.10 11.06
C PHE A 159 -4.81 3.05 9.85
N PHE A 160 -5.58 2.69 8.82
CA PHE A 160 -5.66 3.45 7.58
C PHE A 160 -7.07 3.98 7.31
N THR A 161 -7.15 5.23 6.88
CA THR A 161 -8.39 5.86 6.43
C THR A 161 -8.56 5.71 4.91
N THR A 162 -7.45 5.55 4.17
CA THR A 162 -7.42 5.35 2.73
C THR A 162 -6.79 4.00 2.41
N ILE A 163 -7.58 3.09 1.86
CA ILE A 163 -7.17 1.75 1.43
C ILE A 163 -7.72 1.52 0.03
N LEU A 164 -6.83 1.27 -0.93
CA LEU A 164 -7.16 0.97 -2.32
C LEU A 164 -6.67 -0.42 -2.68
N ASN A 165 -7.42 -1.12 -3.55
CA ASN A 165 -6.99 -2.40 -4.06
C ASN A 165 -6.42 -2.28 -5.47
N ALA A 166 -5.19 -2.78 -5.66
CA ALA A 166 -4.59 -2.96 -6.98
C ALA A 166 -5.17 -4.23 -7.62
N GLU A 167 -5.79 -4.06 -8.78
CA GLU A 167 -6.51 -5.11 -9.49
C GLU A 167 -6.10 -5.17 -10.96
N ARG A 168 -6.29 -6.35 -11.57
CA ARG A 168 -6.28 -6.54 -13.03
C ARG A 168 -7.70 -6.84 -13.47
N VAL A 169 -8.30 -5.93 -14.22
CA VAL A 169 -9.72 -5.93 -14.57
C VAL A 169 -9.89 -6.01 -16.08
N LYS A 170 -10.93 -6.70 -16.54
CA LYS A 170 -11.30 -6.67 -17.95
C LYS A 170 -11.72 -5.25 -18.37
N VAL A 171 -11.27 -4.80 -19.54
CA VAL A 171 -11.58 -3.45 -20.06
C VAL A 171 -13.09 -3.23 -20.14
N THR A 172 -13.86 -4.23 -20.55
CA THR A 172 -15.33 -4.16 -20.62
C THR A 172 -16.01 -3.86 -19.28
N LYS A 173 -15.39 -4.23 -18.14
CA LYS A 173 -15.91 -3.91 -16.79
C LYS A 173 -15.70 -2.44 -16.45
N LEU A 174 -14.78 -1.75 -17.11
CA LEU A 174 -14.41 -0.37 -16.84
C LEU A 174 -15.27 0.67 -17.56
N GLU A 175 -16.01 0.27 -18.59
CA GLU A 175 -16.85 1.18 -19.39
C GLU A 175 -17.79 2.08 -18.58
N PRO A 176 -18.44 1.60 -17.50
CA PRO A 176 -19.30 2.44 -16.68
C PRO A 176 -18.59 3.48 -15.80
N TYR A 177 -17.24 3.39 -15.71
CA TYR A 177 -16.43 4.17 -14.75
C TYR A 177 -15.51 5.19 -15.46
N LYS A 178 -15.98 5.78 -16.56
CA LYS A 178 -15.22 6.80 -17.28
C LYS A 178 -14.98 8.03 -16.42
N SER A 179 -13.72 8.39 -16.25
CA SER A 179 -13.29 9.58 -15.51
C SER A 179 -11.93 10.05 -16.02
N ASP A 180 -11.50 11.25 -15.64
CA ASP A 180 -10.18 11.80 -15.98
C ASP A 180 -9.03 11.02 -15.32
N LEU A 181 -9.34 10.19 -14.32
CA LEU A 181 -8.37 9.34 -13.65
C LEU A 181 -8.22 7.96 -14.29
N LEU A 182 -9.04 7.61 -15.29
CA LEU A 182 -9.02 6.31 -15.97
C LEU A 182 -8.85 6.49 -17.47
N THR A 183 -7.69 6.12 -17.99
CA THR A 183 -7.36 6.17 -19.42
C THR A 183 -7.08 4.76 -19.91
N ILE A 184 -7.86 4.28 -20.89
CA ILE A 184 -7.63 2.98 -21.52
C ILE A 184 -6.83 3.22 -22.79
N THR A 185 -5.67 2.56 -22.89
CA THR A 185 -4.79 2.65 -24.07
C THR A 185 -5.22 1.65 -25.14
N PRO A 186 -4.84 1.87 -26.42
CA PRO A 186 -5.12 0.89 -27.50
C PRO A 186 -4.58 -0.52 -27.19
N ASP A 187 -3.39 -0.61 -26.60
CA ASP A 187 -2.78 -1.89 -26.23
C ASP A 187 -3.62 -2.62 -25.15
N GLU A 188 -4.15 -1.87 -24.16
CA GLU A 188 -5.01 -2.43 -23.11
C GLU A 188 -6.39 -2.85 -23.68
N GLU A 189 -6.89 -2.16 -24.70
CA GLU A 189 -8.10 -2.58 -25.44
C GLU A 189 -7.85 -3.88 -26.20
N GLU A 190 -6.71 -4.03 -26.88
CA GLU A 190 -6.32 -5.25 -27.61
C GLU A 190 -6.10 -6.42 -26.63
N ASP A 191 -5.38 -6.19 -25.53
CA ASP A 191 -5.14 -7.18 -24.47
C ASP A 191 -6.44 -7.55 -23.72
N GLY A 192 -7.45 -6.67 -23.74
CA GLY A 192 -8.73 -6.83 -23.05
C GLY A 192 -8.65 -6.71 -21.53
N VAL A 193 -7.50 -6.28 -20.98
CA VAL A 193 -7.26 -6.17 -19.53
C VAL A 193 -6.49 -4.89 -19.20
N LYS A 194 -6.76 -4.36 -18.00
CA LYS A 194 -6.07 -3.19 -17.46
C LYS A 194 -5.73 -3.36 -15.97
N TYR A 195 -4.57 -2.85 -15.58
CA TYR A 195 -4.22 -2.69 -14.17
C TYR A 195 -4.79 -1.37 -13.64
N VAL A 196 -5.52 -1.46 -12.53
CA VAL A 196 -6.24 -0.34 -11.94
C VAL A 196 -6.10 -0.33 -10.42
N PHE A 197 -6.36 0.82 -9.81
CA PHE A 197 -6.73 0.88 -8.41
C PHE A 197 -8.25 0.92 -8.29
N GLN A 198 -8.82 0.00 -7.51
CA GLN A 198 -10.20 0.09 -7.08
C GLN A 198 -10.29 0.95 -5.82
N THR A 199 -11.08 2.02 -5.88
CA THR A 199 -11.21 3.04 -4.84
C THR A 199 -12.46 2.88 -3.98
N ARG A 200 -13.46 2.14 -4.48
CA ARG A 200 -14.77 1.96 -3.84
C ARG A 200 -15.21 0.51 -3.93
N VAL A 201 -15.87 0.04 -2.88
CA VAL A 201 -16.51 -1.29 -2.88
C VAL A 201 -17.66 -1.32 -3.91
N THR A 202 -17.77 -2.42 -4.65
CA THR A 202 -18.88 -2.70 -5.56
C THR A 202 -19.64 -3.93 -5.08
N LYS A 203 -20.80 -4.23 -5.70
CA LYS A 203 -21.56 -5.46 -5.41
C LYS A 203 -20.74 -6.76 -5.58
N ASP A 204 -19.73 -6.72 -6.45
CA ASP A 204 -18.87 -7.88 -6.72
C ASP A 204 -17.65 -7.95 -5.79
N THR A 205 -17.41 -6.92 -4.97
CA THR A 205 -16.24 -6.80 -4.10
C THR A 205 -16.60 -6.44 -2.66
N VAL A 206 -17.78 -6.91 -2.19
CA VAL A 206 -18.30 -6.61 -0.86
C VAL A 206 -17.33 -6.99 0.26
N GLY A 207 -16.62 -8.11 0.12
CA GLY A 207 -15.64 -8.58 1.11
C GLY A 207 -14.26 -7.94 1.00
N SER A 208 -14.09 -6.90 0.14
CA SER A 208 -12.82 -6.20 0.04
C SER A 208 -12.60 -5.27 1.24
N ASN A 209 -11.31 -5.02 1.54
CA ASN A 209 -10.90 -4.11 2.61
C ASN A 209 -10.81 -2.63 2.16
N ILE A 210 -11.35 -2.29 1.00
CA ILE A 210 -11.33 -0.92 0.44
C ILE A 210 -12.01 0.04 1.40
N ARG A 211 -11.35 1.15 1.66
CA ARG A 211 -11.85 2.25 2.49
C ARG A 211 -11.31 3.57 1.95
N THR A 212 -12.19 4.55 1.81
CA THR A 212 -11.79 5.92 1.43
C THR A 212 -12.64 6.94 2.18
N PRO A 213 -12.13 8.12 2.51
CA PRO A 213 -12.92 9.23 3.04
C PRO A 213 -14.07 9.57 2.09
N ILE A 214 -15.18 10.01 2.65
CA ILE A 214 -16.33 10.45 1.86
C ILE A 214 -15.91 11.66 1.00
N GLY A 215 -16.12 11.57 -0.31
CA GLY A 215 -15.77 12.64 -1.26
C GLY A 215 -14.30 12.62 -1.74
N LEU A 216 -13.46 11.69 -1.30
CA LEU A 216 -12.11 11.55 -1.85
C LEU A 216 -12.14 11.08 -3.31
N PHE A 217 -13.01 10.11 -3.62
CA PHE A 217 -13.25 9.61 -4.97
C PHE A 217 -14.74 9.59 -5.29
N GLU A 218 -15.10 10.03 -6.49
CA GLU A 218 -16.45 10.00 -7.00
C GLU A 218 -16.87 8.58 -7.43
N ARG A 219 -18.16 8.39 -7.72
CA ARG A 219 -18.68 7.07 -8.11
C ARG A 219 -18.12 6.56 -9.44
N ASN A 220 -17.92 7.45 -10.41
CA ASN A 220 -17.30 7.13 -11.69
C ASN A 220 -15.78 6.90 -11.58
N GLU A 221 -15.16 7.26 -10.45
CA GLU A 221 -13.77 7.01 -10.10
C GLU A 221 -13.58 5.71 -9.28
N THR A 222 -14.58 4.81 -9.27
CA THR A 222 -14.49 3.49 -8.62
C THR A 222 -13.28 2.70 -9.08
N TYR A 223 -12.87 2.88 -10.32
CA TYR A 223 -11.61 2.40 -10.88
C TYR A 223 -10.84 3.57 -11.46
N ILE A 224 -9.56 3.65 -11.12
CA ILE A 224 -8.61 4.63 -11.64
C ILE A 224 -7.36 3.92 -12.16
N ASP A 225 -6.54 4.58 -12.95
CA ASP A 225 -5.26 4.02 -13.39
C ASP A 225 -4.42 3.56 -12.19
N SER A 226 -3.67 2.47 -12.37
CA SER A 226 -2.68 2.00 -11.40
C SER A 226 -1.45 2.93 -11.39
N ASP A 227 -1.67 4.18 -10.96
CA ASP A 227 -0.69 5.26 -10.89
C ASP A 227 -0.80 5.98 -9.54
N LEU A 228 0.26 5.88 -8.74
CA LEU A 228 0.29 6.51 -7.41
C LEU A 228 0.32 8.04 -7.45
N ASN A 229 0.77 8.66 -8.54
CA ASN A 229 0.68 10.12 -8.67
C ASN A 229 -0.78 10.59 -8.61
N LYS A 230 -1.72 9.87 -9.27
CA LYS A 230 -3.15 10.19 -9.24
C LYS A 230 -3.75 10.08 -7.83
N VAL A 231 -3.33 9.06 -7.08
CA VAL A 231 -3.74 8.88 -5.68
C VAL A 231 -3.22 10.02 -4.80
N ILE A 232 -1.92 10.36 -4.93
CA ILE A 232 -1.30 11.44 -4.15
C ILE A 232 -1.92 12.80 -4.51
N GLN A 233 -2.19 13.04 -5.79
CA GLN A 233 -2.89 14.24 -6.23
C GLN A 233 -4.26 14.37 -5.54
N ARG A 234 -5.07 13.31 -5.55
CA ARG A 234 -6.38 13.32 -4.85
C ARG A 234 -6.25 13.54 -3.35
N LEU A 235 -5.27 12.91 -2.70
CA LEU A 235 -5.02 13.16 -1.28
C LEU A 235 -4.61 14.62 -1.01
N ASN A 236 -3.83 15.22 -1.90
CA ASN A 236 -3.45 16.63 -1.80
C ASN A 236 -4.65 17.57 -1.98
N GLU A 237 -5.50 17.33 -2.97
CA GLU A 237 -6.72 18.10 -3.24
C GLU A 237 -7.70 18.00 -2.08
N TYR A 238 -7.85 16.81 -1.49
CA TYR A 238 -8.80 16.56 -0.42
C TYR A 238 -8.38 17.12 0.94
N TYR A 239 -7.09 17.03 1.27
CA TYR A 239 -6.59 17.45 2.58
C TYR A 239 -5.96 18.85 2.59
N GLY A 240 -5.77 19.48 1.46
CA GLY A 240 -5.26 20.86 1.30
C GLY A 240 -3.76 20.94 1.38
#